data_361599d32d124449535d201753bdc871
#
_entry.id   361599d32d124449535d201753bdc871
#
_cell.length_a   1.000
_cell.length_b   1.000
_cell.length_c   1.000
_cell.angle_alpha   90.00
_cell.angle_beta   90.00
_cell.angle_gamma   90.00
#
_symmetry.space_group_name_H-M   'P 1'
#
loop_
_entity.id
_entity.type
_entity.pdbx_description
1 polymer ?
#
loop_
_entity_poly.entity_id
_entity_poly.type
_entity_poly.pdbx_seq_one_letter_code
_entity_poly.pdbx_strand_id
1 'polypeptide(L)'
;MRFPLARVAGACGGALPPPCAPRRGSPTGHVGRGRAPHPPTPARPPPPPRPPSDTSAPIPHLIYTLAWVPAACDALVRALLPPPLYLMKFRILGYFHTRITATVAELGIADALVEAPKTAAQLARELACDEAYLFRLLRAAVQANLFTATKGTAAAGRTLFSNNALSSALRVDHPNTVRHMAIHQGAEMERAWQHLAHTVRTGKPAFQKAHGGEELFDYLRVRPAVEDTFSKAMSEVNNLSAKACIADYYARGRHARVVDVGGAHGAFLGAILRALPASTRGLLFDQPQVIQRAKAEWAEGGELVPLADRVSFVGGSFFDAATLPRFADGDVVNMRLILHDWSDEDSVKILTNLRTAIGAKRVTVALVEVCVPDAATDPTYCRAFFDLHMMCALAAKERTAGEWGGLLEGCGFRLNRVVPTRGLFSVMEAVPI
;
A
#
# COMPACT_ATOMS: atom_id res chain seq x y z
N MET A 1 -10.46 37.47 26.29
CA MET A 1 -9.03 37.81 26.17
C MET A 1 -8.75 38.12 24.72
N ARG A 2 -8.43 39.36 24.39
CA ARG A 2 -8.15 39.84 23.03
C ARG A 2 -6.64 39.78 22.83
N PHE A 3 -6.18 39.14 21.75
CA PHE A 3 -4.78 39.24 21.29
C PHE A 3 -4.71 40.20 20.10
N PRO A 4 -3.72 41.08 20.04
CA PRO A 4 -3.57 42.03 18.96
C PRO A 4 -2.79 41.44 17.79
N LEU A 5 -3.27 41.66 16.57
CA LEU A 5 -2.58 41.48 15.31
C LEU A 5 -1.53 42.56 15.10
N ALA A 6 -0.27 42.23 15.04
CA ALA A 6 0.79 43.12 14.56
C ALA A 6 1.17 42.75 13.12
N ARG A 7 0.96 43.70 12.22
CA ARG A 7 1.53 43.67 10.84
C ARG A 7 3.02 43.99 10.93
N VAL A 8 3.85 43.20 10.27
CA VAL A 8 5.18 43.67 9.83
C VAL A 8 5.32 43.33 8.36
N ALA A 9 5.30 44.35 7.53
CA ALA A 9 5.82 44.34 6.17
C ALA A 9 7.29 44.80 6.23
N GLY A 10 8.17 44.15 5.51
CA GLY A 10 9.57 44.57 5.39
C GLY A 10 10.30 43.73 4.35
N ALA A 11 10.44 44.31 3.16
CA ALA A 11 11.27 43.78 2.09
C ALA A 11 12.74 43.95 2.43
N CYS A 12 13.60 42.95 2.11
CA CYS A 12 14.99 43.18 1.75
C CYS A 12 15.51 42.00 0.90
N GLY A 13 15.87 42.32 -0.33
CA GLY A 13 16.61 41.44 -1.22
C GLY A 13 18.07 41.32 -0.76
N GLY A 14 18.65 40.15 -0.86
CA GLY A 14 20.06 39.87 -0.61
C GLY A 14 20.53 38.77 -1.53
N ALA A 15 21.45 39.11 -2.41
CA ALA A 15 22.06 38.24 -3.40
C ALA A 15 22.96 37.18 -2.75
N LEU A 16 22.97 35.98 -3.35
CA LEU A 16 23.86 34.86 -3.04
C LEU A 16 25.28 35.12 -3.58
N PRO A 17 26.35 34.77 -2.86
CA PRO A 17 27.70 34.78 -3.40
C PRO A 17 28.03 33.49 -4.18
N PRO A 18 28.98 33.55 -5.12
CA PRO A 18 29.35 32.45 -6.00
C PRO A 18 30.30 31.42 -5.31
N PRO A 19 30.44 30.21 -5.90
CA PRO A 19 31.24 29.13 -5.31
C PRO A 19 32.72 29.30 -5.52
N CYS A 20 33.51 28.96 -4.50
CA CYS A 20 34.99 28.93 -4.54
C CYS A 20 35.55 27.75 -5.34
N ALA A 21 36.51 28.03 -6.19
CA ALA A 21 37.31 27.07 -6.96
C ALA A 21 38.40 26.36 -6.11
N PRO A 22 38.84 25.17 -6.54
CA PRO A 22 39.83 24.39 -5.76
C PRO A 22 41.28 24.86 -5.97
N ARG A 23 42.05 24.95 -4.89
CA ARG A 23 43.50 25.21 -4.92
C ARG A 23 44.27 23.92 -5.25
N ARG A 24 45.11 24.01 -6.25
CA ARG A 24 46.19 23.06 -6.57
C ARG A 24 47.39 23.27 -5.60
N GLY A 25 47.89 22.19 -5.06
CA GLY A 25 49.19 22.14 -4.38
C GLY A 25 50.02 20.99 -4.94
N SER A 26 51.22 21.29 -5.41
CA SER A 26 52.20 20.39 -6.01
C SER A 26 53.16 19.82 -4.96
N PRO A 27 54.03 18.86 -5.34
CA PRO A 27 54.51 17.81 -4.46
C PRO A 27 55.96 18.02 -4.00
N THR A 28 56.36 17.42 -2.88
CA THR A 28 57.76 17.13 -2.59
C THR A 28 57.88 15.70 -2.09
N GLY A 29 58.78 14.96 -2.75
CA GLY A 29 59.02 13.57 -2.50
C GLY A 29 59.95 13.31 -1.31
N HIS A 30 59.81 12.12 -0.79
CA HIS A 30 60.94 11.42 -0.12
C HIS A 30 60.86 9.93 -0.41
N VAL A 31 61.98 9.42 -0.94
CA VAL A 31 62.21 8.01 -1.25
C VAL A 31 62.57 7.28 0.04
N GLY A 32 61.71 6.34 0.47
CA GLY A 32 62.03 5.39 1.52
C GLY A 32 61.93 3.95 0.96
N ARG A 33 63.08 3.26 0.91
CA ARG A 33 63.13 1.83 0.59
C ARG A 33 62.45 1.03 1.69
N GLY A 34 61.41 0.28 1.36
CA GLY A 34 60.66 -0.58 2.28
C GLY A 34 60.23 -1.87 1.62
N ARG A 35 60.42 -2.96 2.29
CA ARG A 35 60.19 -4.38 2.05
C ARG A 35 58.97 -4.68 1.17
N ALA A 36 59.12 -5.70 0.33
CA ALA A 36 58.02 -6.30 -0.46
C ALA A 36 56.89 -6.83 0.46
N PRO A 37 55.61 -6.55 0.14
CA PRO A 37 54.49 -7.11 0.88
C PRO A 37 54.23 -8.56 0.48
N HIS A 38 53.92 -9.38 1.47
CA HIS A 38 53.38 -10.74 1.27
C HIS A 38 52.06 -10.68 0.49
N PRO A 39 51.78 -11.71 -0.35
CA PRO A 39 50.49 -11.77 -1.08
C PRO A 39 49.32 -11.87 -0.09
N PRO A 40 48.21 -11.18 -0.35
CA PRO A 40 47.06 -11.24 0.51
C PRO A 40 46.46 -12.64 0.51
N THR A 41 46.18 -13.15 1.69
CA THR A 41 45.39 -14.38 1.89
C THR A 41 44.05 -14.25 1.18
N PRO A 42 43.57 -15.25 0.39
CA PRO A 42 42.29 -15.15 -0.27
C PRO A 42 41.19 -14.96 0.78
N ALA A 43 40.36 -13.95 0.59
CA ALA A 43 39.21 -13.66 1.44
C ALA A 43 38.28 -14.87 1.44
N ARG A 44 37.89 -15.29 2.63
CA ARG A 44 36.88 -16.34 2.82
C ARG A 44 35.58 -15.88 2.14
N PRO A 45 34.91 -16.73 1.33
CA PRO A 45 33.66 -16.37 0.72
C PRO A 45 32.65 -16.00 1.81
N PRO A 46 31.78 -15.00 1.57
CA PRO A 46 30.76 -14.63 2.52
C PRO A 46 29.84 -15.84 2.79
N PRO A 47 29.38 -16.02 4.03
CA PRO A 47 28.44 -17.10 4.34
C PRO A 47 27.19 -16.94 3.47
N PRO A 48 26.54 -18.05 3.04
CA PRO A 48 25.31 -17.99 2.28
C PRO A 48 24.27 -17.17 3.06
N PRO A 49 23.42 -16.40 2.37
CA PRO A 49 22.34 -15.65 3.03
C PRO A 49 21.49 -16.63 3.84
N ARG A 50 21.24 -16.28 5.09
CA ARG A 50 20.32 -17.06 5.94
C ARG A 50 18.98 -17.10 5.23
N PRO A 51 18.31 -18.27 5.14
CA PRO A 51 16.95 -18.31 4.63
C PRO A 51 16.12 -17.33 5.47
N PRO A 52 15.17 -16.59 4.86
CA PRO A 52 14.30 -15.69 5.59
C PRO A 52 13.63 -16.53 6.68
N SER A 53 13.78 -16.13 7.93
CA SER A 53 13.03 -16.72 9.02
C SER A 53 11.56 -16.48 8.68
N ASP A 54 10.84 -17.56 8.37
CA ASP A 54 9.40 -17.52 8.12
C ASP A 54 8.68 -17.17 9.41
N THR A 55 8.65 -15.87 9.72
CA THR A 55 7.90 -15.32 10.86
C THR A 55 6.43 -15.07 10.51
N SER A 56 5.97 -15.53 9.35
CA SER A 56 4.56 -15.59 9.01
C SER A 56 3.89 -16.78 9.73
N ALA A 57 3.91 -16.78 11.06
CA ALA A 57 2.98 -17.62 11.80
C ALA A 57 1.56 -17.30 11.26
N PRO A 58 0.75 -18.31 10.90
CA PRO A 58 -0.62 -18.07 10.45
C PRO A 58 -1.31 -17.29 11.56
N ILE A 59 -1.78 -16.09 11.24
CA ILE A 59 -2.54 -15.29 12.19
C ILE A 59 -3.70 -16.18 12.64
N PRO A 60 -3.81 -16.51 13.94
CA PRO A 60 -4.79 -17.48 14.39
C PRO A 60 -6.21 -17.07 14.01
N HIS A 61 -7.06 -18.00 13.64
CA HIS A 61 -8.49 -17.76 13.33
C HIS A 61 -9.21 -16.95 14.42
N LEU A 62 -8.71 -16.98 15.64
CA LEU A 62 -9.21 -16.22 16.78
C LEU A 62 -9.22 -14.70 16.55
N ILE A 63 -8.29 -14.15 15.74
CA ILE A 63 -8.23 -12.69 15.50
C ILE A 63 -9.43 -12.19 14.68
N TYR A 64 -10.07 -13.05 13.90
CA TYR A 64 -11.24 -12.68 13.06
C TYR A 64 -12.56 -12.82 13.80
N THR A 65 -12.65 -13.78 14.69
CA THR A 65 -13.76 -13.82 15.66
C THR A 65 -13.71 -12.60 16.60
N LEU A 66 -12.59 -11.90 16.65
CA LEU A 66 -12.35 -10.69 17.44
C LEU A 66 -12.39 -9.39 16.61
N ALA A 67 -12.84 -9.40 15.37
CA ALA A 67 -12.97 -8.18 14.55
C ALA A 67 -13.86 -7.09 15.19
N TRP A 68 -14.77 -7.47 16.09
CA TRP A 68 -15.58 -6.56 16.91
C TRP A 68 -14.80 -5.93 18.08
N VAL A 69 -13.65 -6.47 18.47
CA VAL A 69 -12.88 -5.99 19.64
C VAL A 69 -12.46 -4.53 19.49
N PRO A 70 -11.91 -4.05 18.35
CA PRO A 70 -11.58 -2.64 18.18
C PRO A 70 -12.82 -1.74 18.37
N ALA A 71 -13.97 -2.14 17.81
CA ALA A 71 -15.22 -1.38 17.96
C ALA A 71 -15.72 -1.39 19.41
N ALA A 72 -15.62 -2.52 20.11
CA ALA A 72 -15.98 -2.60 21.52
C ALA A 72 -15.03 -1.79 22.41
N CYS A 73 -13.73 -1.80 22.13
CA CYS A 73 -12.77 -0.94 22.83
C CYS A 73 -13.06 0.54 22.59
N ASP A 74 -13.36 0.93 21.36
CA ASP A 74 -13.74 2.32 21.05
C ASP A 74 -15.04 2.72 21.75
N ALA A 75 -16.04 1.83 21.78
CA ALA A 75 -17.29 2.06 22.48
C ALA A 75 -17.07 2.23 24.00
N LEU A 76 -16.21 1.40 24.60
CA LEU A 76 -15.86 1.52 26.02
C LEU A 76 -15.14 2.86 26.31
N VAL A 77 -14.17 3.23 25.49
CA VAL A 77 -13.45 4.51 25.65
C VAL A 77 -14.41 5.69 25.51
N ARG A 78 -15.36 5.63 24.55
CA ARG A 78 -16.41 6.66 24.41
C ARG A 78 -17.33 6.77 25.62
N ALA A 79 -17.65 5.63 26.22
CA ALA A 79 -18.49 5.61 27.43
C ALA A 79 -17.77 6.18 28.67
N LEU A 80 -16.44 6.05 28.74
CA LEU A 80 -15.62 6.49 29.87
C LEU A 80 -15.17 7.94 29.78
N LEU A 81 -15.11 8.51 28.58
CA LEU A 81 -14.63 9.88 28.37
C LEU A 81 -15.80 10.84 28.06
N PRO A 82 -15.77 12.06 28.61
CA PRO A 82 -16.69 13.13 28.17
C PRO A 82 -16.59 13.30 26.64
N PRO A 83 -17.74 13.44 25.92
CA PRO A 83 -17.73 13.52 24.46
C PRO A 83 -16.78 14.57 23.85
N PRO A 84 -16.64 15.80 24.40
CA PRO A 84 -15.69 16.77 23.87
C PRO A 84 -14.22 16.29 23.99
N LEU A 85 -13.87 15.60 25.08
CA LEU A 85 -12.52 15.10 25.30
C LEU A 85 -12.23 13.92 24.36
N TYR A 86 -13.21 13.03 24.15
CA TYR A 86 -13.09 11.96 23.17
C TYR A 86 -12.89 12.50 21.76
N LEU A 87 -13.72 13.46 21.32
CA LEU A 87 -13.59 14.11 20.01
C LEU A 87 -12.21 14.75 19.84
N MET A 88 -11.76 15.52 20.85
CA MET A 88 -10.46 16.18 20.81
C MET A 88 -9.34 15.14 20.64
N LYS A 89 -9.29 14.14 21.52
CA LYS A 89 -8.18 13.19 21.59
C LYS A 89 -8.12 12.23 20.38
N PHE A 90 -9.26 11.69 19.95
CA PHE A 90 -9.29 10.58 19.00
C PHE A 90 -9.75 10.97 17.60
N ARG A 91 -10.39 12.12 17.42
CA ARG A 91 -10.85 12.54 16.08
C ARG A 91 -10.08 13.77 15.59
N ILE A 92 -10.00 14.84 16.39
CA ILE A 92 -9.33 16.10 15.97
C ILE A 92 -7.82 15.93 15.99
N LEU A 93 -7.23 15.45 17.09
CA LEU A 93 -5.79 15.23 17.21
C LEU A 93 -5.31 13.93 16.58
N GLY A 94 -6.22 13.06 16.13
CA GLY A 94 -5.89 11.85 15.38
C GLY A 94 -5.05 12.11 14.13
N TYR A 95 -5.25 13.25 13.50
CA TYR A 95 -4.45 13.74 12.38
C TYR A 95 -2.94 13.75 12.69
N PHE A 96 -2.53 14.04 13.90
CA PHE A 96 -1.11 14.05 14.28
C PHE A 96 -0.46 12.68 14.14
N HIS A 97 -1.21 11.60 14.41
CA HIS A 97 -0.68 10.23 14.23
C HIS A 97 -0.32 9.95 12.77
N THR A 98 -1.18 10.35 11.83
CA THR A 98 -0.92 10.20 10.40
C THR A 98 0.32 10.98 9.99
N ARG A 99 0.44 12.25 10.40
CA ARG A 99 1.60 13.09 10.06
C ARG A 99 2.90 12.61 10.67
N ILE A 100 2.89 12.17 11.93
CA ILE A 100 4.07 11.60 12.59
C ILE A 100 4.51 10.33 11.84
N THR A 101 3.58 9.42 11.53
CA THR A 101 3.88 8.16 10.84
C THR A 101 4.44 8.41 9.44
N ALA A 102 3.83 9.30 8.67
CA ALA A 102 4.30 9.68 7.34
C ALA A 102 5.71 10.30 7.39
N THR A 103 5.95 11.23 8.31
CA THR A 103 7.27 11.90 8.45
C THR A 103 8.35 10.90 8.89
N VAL A 104 8.04 9.99 9.80
CA VAL A 104 8.96 8.92 10.23
C VAL A 104 9.32 8.00 9.05
N ALA A 105 8.33 7.65 8.23
CA ALA A 105 8.52 6.82 7.04
C ALA A 105 9.35 7.54 5.96
N GLU A 106 9.05 8.81 5.71
CA GLU A 106 9.75 9.68 4.76
C GLU A 106 11.23 9.83 5.12
N LEU A 107 11.52 10.16 6.38
CA LEU A 107 12.89 10.32 6.88
C LEU A 107 13.67 8.99 7.00
N GLY A 108 13.03 7.84 6.86
CA GLY A 108 13.70 6.53 6.97
C GLY A 108 14.21 6.20 8.37
N ILE A 109 13.58 6.72 9.42
CA ILE A 109 14.06 6.55 10.80
C ILE A 109 14.07 5.08 11.20
N ALA A 110 13.07 4.30 10.75
CA ALA A 110 12.99 2.87 11.05
C ALA A 110 14.14 2.07 10.41
N ASP A 111 14.56 2.43 9.20
CA ASP A 111 15.70 1.79 8.53
C ASP A 111 17.01 2.14 9.25
N ALA A 112 17.18 3.39 9.66
CA ALA A 112 18.35 3.83 10.42
C ALA A 112 18.50 3.12 11.78
N LEU A 113 17.43 2.54 12.32
CA LEU A 113 17.41 1.84 13.61
C LEU A 113 17.42 0.29 13.48
N VAL A 114 17.80 -0.26 12.32
CA VAL A 114 17.81 -1.72 12.10
C VAL A 114 18.87 -2.40 12.94
N GLU A 115 20.10 -1.88 12.91
CA GLU A 115 21.26 -2.56 13.50
C GLU A 115 21.37 -2.40 15.02
N ALA A 116 21.01 -1.22 15.53
CA ALA A 116 21.15 -0.92 16.95
C ALA A 116 20.31 0.29 17.39
N PRO A 117 19.99 0.39 18.70
CA PRO A 117 19.43 1.61 19.27
C PRO A 117 20.36 2.81 19.10
N LYS A 118 19.82 3.97 18.72
CA LYS A 118 20.59 5.21 18.50
C LYS A 118 20.02 6.37 19.30
N THR A 119 20.90 7.33 19.62
CA THR A 119 20.47 8.63 20.16
C THR A 119 19.94 9.54 19.06
N ALA A 120 19.18 10.58 19.42
CA ALA A 120 18.74 11.59 18.45
C ALA A 120 19.91 12.27 17.74
N ALA A 121 21.04 12.50 18.43
CA ALA A 121 22.24 13.08 17.84
C ALA A 121 22.88 12.17 16.78
N GLN A 122 22.87 10.85 16.97
CA GLN A 122 23.35 9.89 15.98
C GLN A 122 22.44 9.85 14.76
N LEU A 123 21.11 9.74 14.97
CA LEU A 123 20.12 9.76 13.91
C LEU A 123 20.14 11.08 13.12
N ALA A 124 20.25 12.22 13.81
CA ALA A 124 20.29 13.53 13.17
C ALA A 124 21.47 13.67 12.20
N ARG A 125 22.65 13.15 12.57
CA ARG A 125 23.83 13.12 11.68
C ARG A 125 23.64 12.20 10.49
N GLU A 126 23.07 11.02 10.71
CA GLU A 126 22.84 10.01 9.67
C GLU A 126 21.79 10.43 8.65
N LEU A 127 20.71 11.06 9.15
CA LEU A 127 19.55 11.46 8.35
C LEU A 127 19.59 12.94 7.92
N ALA A 128 20.69 13.65 8.17
CA ALA A 128 20.85 15.08 7.87
C ALA A 128 19.71 15.96 8.46
N CYS A 129 19.32 15.69 9.70
CA CYS A 129 18.26 16.41 10.42
C CYS A 129 18.82 17.32 11.52
N ASP A 130 18.04 18.31 11.94
CA ASP A 130 18.31 19.06 13.18
C ASP A 130 18.06 18.16 14.40
N GLU A 131 19.04 18.05 15.30
CA GLU A 131 18.99 17.15 16.46
C GLU A 131 17.83 17.50 17.41
N ALA A 132 17.61 18.78 17.68
CA ALA A 132 16.61 19.21 18.65
C ALA A 132 15.18 18.96 18.14
N TYR A 133 14.94 19.20 16.86
CA TYR A 133 13.63 18.94 16.22
C TYR A 133 13.40 17.45 16.02
N LEU A 134 14.43 16.69 15.60
CA LEU A 134 14.33 15.22 15.48
C LEU A 134 14.03 14.59 16.85
N PHE A 135 14.66 15.04 17.93
CA PHE A 135 14.36 14.54 19.28
C PHE A 135 12.88 14.78 19.65
N ARG A 136 12.32 15.94 19.29
CA ARG A 136 10.90 16.26 19.54
C ARG A 136 9.98 15.33 18.75
N LEU A 137 10.30 15.06 17.48
CA LEU A 137 9.56 14.10 16.64
C LEU A 137 9.63 12.69 17.24
N LEU A 138 10.83 12.20 17.58
CA LEU A 138 11.03 10.88 18.18
C LEU A 138 10.26 10.72 19.50
N ARG A 139 10.25 11.75 20.35
CA ARG A 139 9.47 11.74 21.59
C ARG A 139 7.96 11.60 21.32
N ALA A 140 7.45 12.30 20.31
CA ALA A 140 6.04 12.18 19.90
C ALA A 140 5.76 10.80 19.30
N ALA A 141 6.68 10.28 18.47
CA ALA A 141 6.58 8.96 17.86
C ALA A 141 6.59 7.82 18.91
N VAL A 142 7.37 7.96 19.99
CA VAL A 142 7.32 7.03 21.14
C VAL A 142 5.95 7.07 21.84
N GLN A 143 5.37 8.27 22.04
CA GLN A 143 4.00 8.40 22.58
C GLN A 143 2.93 7.84 21.65
N ALA A 144 3.19 7.84 20.33
CA ALA A 144 2.37 7.19 19.33
C ALA A 144 2.65 5.67 19.19
N ASN A 145 3.46 5.09 20.09
CA ASN A 145 3.88 3.69 20.11
C ASN A 145 4.66 3.24 18.84
N LEU A 146 5.18 4.16 18.03
CA LEU A 146 5.98 3.80 16.84
C LEU A 146 7.39 3.35 17.19
N PHE A 147 7.98 3.84 18.30
CA PHE A 147 9.33 3.46 18.72
C PHE A 147 9.35 3.16 20.22
N THR A 148 10.40 2.45 20.64
CA THR A 148 10.73 2.27 22.04
C THR A 148 11.83 3.24 22.44
N ALA A 149 11.74 3.81 23.64
CA ALA A 149 12.78 4.68 24.22
C ALA A 149 13.30 4.10 25.53
N THR A 150 14.63 4.01 25.68
CA THR A 150 15.30 3.57 26.90
C THR A 150 16.30 4.61 27.38
N LYS A 151 16.53 4.67 28.70
CA LYS A 151 17.60 5.50 29.24
C LYS A 151 18.94 4.85 28.90
N GLY A 152 19.83 5.57 28.25
CA GLY A 152 21.21 5.13 28.06
C GLY A 152 21.94 5.01 29.42
N THR A 153 23.07 4.29 29.42
CA THR A 153 23.92 4.16 30.60
C THR A 153 24.44 5.52 31.06
N ALA A 154 24.79 5.65 32.35
CA ALA A 154 25.13 6.90 33.03
C ALA A 154 26.22 7.76 32.31
N ALA A 155 27.13 7.14 31.56
CA ALA A 155 28.14 7.85 30.77
C ALA A 155 27.57 8.58 29.54
N ALA A 156 26.36 8.22 29.05
CA ALA A 156 25.73 8.82 27.89
C ALA A 156 24.54 9.74 28.22
N GLY A 157 23.93 9.63 29.43
CA GLY A 157 22.79 10.48 29.88
C GLY A 157 21.63 10.67 28.88
N ARG A 158 21.73 10.03 27.71
CA ARG A 158 20.91 10.31 26.53
C ARG A 158 19.91 9.17 26.30
N THR A 159 18.73 9.56 25.85
CA THR A 159 17.70 8.60 25.42
C THR A 159 18.15 7.85 24.18
N LEU A 160 18.05 6.53 24.21
CA LEU A 160 18.23 5.63 23.07
C LEU A 160 16.86 5.25 22.51
N PHE A 161 16.73 5.36 21.19
CA PHE A 161 15.55 4.97 20.45
C PHE A 161 15.81 3.65 19.71
N SER A 162 14.81 2.80 19.64
CA SER A 162 14.87 1.51 18.93
C SER A 162 13.54 1.21 18.24
N ASN A 163 13.59 0.37 17.21
CA ASN A 163 12.40 -0.15 16.57
C ASN A 163 11.58 -1.02 17.53
N ASN A 164 10.28 -1.03 17.31
CA ASN A 164 9.35 -2.02 17.81
C ASN A 164 8.60 -2.67 16.62
N ALA A 165 7.58 -3.48 16.89
CA ALA A 165 6.81 -4.14 15.84
C ALA A 165 6.13 -3.15 14.86
N LEU A 166 5.65 -2.00 15.36
CA LEU A 166 4.98 -1.00 14.52
C LEU A 166 5.98 -0.25 13.61
N SER A 167 7.07 0.26 14.17
CA SER A 167 8.08 0.93 13.34
C SER A 167 8.79 -0.03 12.39
N SER A 168 8.97 -1.29 12.76
CA SER A 168 9.52 -2.30 11.86
C SER A 168 8.70 -2.47 10.59
N ALA A 169 7.37 -2.32 10.65
CA ALA A 169 6.51 -2.33 9.47
C ALA A 169 6.67 -1.08 8.57
N LEU A 170 7.43 -0.07 8.98
CA LEU A 170 7.79 1.09 8.15
C LEU A 170 9.18 0.95 7.50
N ARG A 171 9.87 -0.16 7.67
CA ARG A 171 11.16 -0.42 7.02
C ARG A 171 10.97 -0.84 5.56
N VAL A 172 11.92 -0.46 4.72
CA VAL A 172 11.90 -0.83 3.29
C VAL A 172 11.97 -2.34 3.08
N ASP A 173 12.79 -3.04 3.89
CA ASP A 173 13.04 -4.48 3.76
C ASP A 173 12.03 -5.37 4.50
N HIS A 174 11.03 -4.78 5.18
CA HIS A 174 10.04 -5.57 5.91
C HIS A 174 9.08 -6.27 4.92
N PRO A 175 8.83 -7.59 5.06
CA PRO A 175 8.02 -8.36 4.09
C PRO A 175 6.55 -7.93 4.02
N ASN A 176 6.06 -7.20 5.01
CA ASN A 176 4.74 -6.60 5.05
C ASN A 176 4.88 -5.10 5.37
N THR A 177 5.77 -4.41 4.66
CA THR A 177 5.95 -2.97 4.83
C THR A 177 4.68 -2.21 4.45
N VAL A 178 4.45 -1.10 5.13
CA VAL A 178 3.41 -0.10 4.81
C VAL A 178 4.02 1.30 4.70
N ARG A 179 5.32 1.36 4.43
CA ARG A 179 6.08 2.60 4.36
C ARG A 179 5.56 3.54 3.28
N HIS A 180 5.46 3.04 2.04
CA HIS A 180 5.06 3.89 0.91
C HIS A 180 3.59 4.29 1.01
N MET A 181 2.75 3.44 1.60
CA MET A 181 1.37 3.81 1.92
C MET A 181 1.33 4.94 2.94
N ALA A 182 2.15 4.91 3.98
CA ALA A 182 2.22 6.00 4.96
C ALA A 182 2.69 7.33 4.32
N ILE A 183 3.68 7.28 3.43
CA ILE A 183 4.19 8.45 2.70
C ILE A 183 3.09 9.00 1.76
N HIS A 184 2.47 8.14 0.94
CA HIS A 184 1.43 8.52 -0.01
C HIS A 184 0.22 9.16 0.69
N GLN A 185 -0.25 8.57 1.77
CA GLN A 185 -1.37 9.12 2.56
C GLN A 185 -1.01 10.44 3.26
N GLY A 186 0.24 10.65 3.62
CA GLY A 186 0.73 11.88 4.22
C GLY A 186 1.16 12.97 3.24
N ALA A 187 1.04 12.74 1.94
CA ALA A 187 1.45 13.69 0.89
C ALA A 187 0.26 14.10 0.01
N GLU A 188 0.13 13.51 -1.18
CA GLU A 188 -0.88 13.92 -2.17
C GLU A 188 -2.30 13.70 -1.67
N MET A 189 -2.55 12.58 -1.02
CA MET A 189 -3.88 12.25 -0.52
C MET A 189 -4.30 13.11 0.65
N GLU A 190 -3.37 13.50 1.53
CA GLU A 190 -3.68 14.45 2.61
C GLU A 190 -4.23 15.76 2.06
N ARG A 191 -3.60 16.29 0.99
CA ARG A 191 -4.07 17.51 0.32
C ARG A 191 -5.48 17.34 -0.24
N ALA A 192 -5.77 16.19 -0.85
CA ALA A 192 -7.10 15.88 -1.34
C ALA A 192 -8.13 15.83 -0.18
N TRP A 193 -7.83 15.13 0.91
CA TRP A 193 -8.73 15.03 2.07
C TRP A 193 -9.07 16.38 2.72
N GLN A 194 -8.19 17.38 2.64
CA GLN A 194 -8.49 18.76 3.08
C GLN A 194 -9.67 19.39 2.32
N HIS A 195 -9.99 18.87 1.13
CA HIS A 195 -11.08 19.32 0.28
C HIS A 195 -12.31 18.39 0.29
N LEU A 196 -12.44 17.47 1.25
CA LEU A 196 -13.58 16.56 1.36
C LEU A 196 -14.93 17.30 1.31
N ALA A 197 -15.06 18.44 1.98
CA ALA A 197 -16.28 19.25 1.96
C ALA A 197 -16.62 19.77 0.55
N HIS A 198 -15.64 19.97 -0.33
CA HIS A 198 -15.88 20.31 -1.74
C HIS A 198 -16.53 19.13 -2.47
N THR A 199 -15.99 17.92 -2.31
CA THR A 199 -16.55 16.72 -2.94
C THR A 199 -18.00 16.48 -2.51
N VAL A 200 -18.27 16.56 -1.21
CA VAL A 200 -19.64 16.39 -0.67
C VAL A 200 -20.64 17.41 -1.24
N ARG A 201 -20.19 18.66 -1.49
CA ARG A 201 -21.05 19.72 -2.03
C ARG A 201 -21.24 19.63 -3.54
N THR A 202 -20.27 19.12 -4.28
CA THR A 202 -20.22 19.26 -5.73
C THR A 202 -20.28 17.94 -6.51
N GLY A 203 -20.06 16.82 -5.83
CA GLY A 203 -19.90 15.52 -6.48
C GLY A 203 -18.61 15.37 -7.30
N LYS A 204 -17.66 16.32 -7.19
CA LYS A 204 -16.40 16.28 -7.91
C LYS A 204 -15.25 15.84 -7.00
N PRO A 205 -14.27 15.06 -7.51
CA PRO A 205 -13.15 14.59 -6.71
C PRO A 205 -12.38 15.71 -6.02
N ALA A 206 -12.06 15.51 -4.75
CA ALA A 206 -11.27 16.45 -3.96
C ALA A 206 -9.83 16.55 -4.49
N PHE A 207 -9.30 15.48 -5.07
CA PHE A 207 -7.97 15.44 -5.65
C PHE A 207 -7.79 16.50 -6.75
N GLN A 208 -8.72 16.59 -7.69
CA GLN A 208 -8.71 17.62 -8.73
C GLN A 208 -8.69 19.04 -8.12
N LYS A 209 -9.50 19.26 -7.07
CA LYS A 209 -9.52 20.56 -6.37
C LYS A 209 -8.18 20.88 -5.70
N ALA A 210 -7.52 19.89 -5.14
CA ALA A 210 -6.24 20.05 -4.44
C ALA A 210 -5.05 20.24 -5.40
N HIS A 211 -5.14 19.68 -6.61
CA HIS A 211 -4.01 19.55 -7.54
C HIS A 211 -4.26 20.30 -8.88
N GLY A 212 -4.93 21.45 -8.83
CA GLY A 212 -5.06 22.34 -9.99
C GLY A 212 -5.95 21.86 -11.12
N GLY A 213 -6.82 20.89 -10.86
CA GLY A 213 -7.73 20.30 -11.84
C GLY A 213 -7.22 19.02 -12.49
N GLU A 214 -6.01 18.57 -12.13
CA GLU A 214 -5.44 17.30 -12.63
C GLU A 214 -6.17 16.10 -12.01
N GLU A 215 -6.44 15.07 -12.80
CA GLU A 215 -6.88 13.78 -12.31
C GLU A 215 -5.72 12.99 -11.71
N LEU A 216 -5.99 12.07 -10.80
CA LEU A 216 -4.93 11.35 -10.07
C LEU A 216 -3.93 10.67 -11.02
N PHE A 217 -4.39 9.90 -11.98
CA PHE A 217 -3.49 9.18 -12.88
C PHE A 217 -2.73 10.10 -13.85
N ASP A 218 -3.31 11.21 -14.26
CA ASP A 218 -2.61 12.23 -15.05
C ASP A 218 -1.54 12.94 -14.24
N TYR A 219 -1.85 13.24 -12.98
CA TYR A 219 -0.91 13.81 -12.01
C TYR A 219 0.30 12.90 -11.80
N LEU A 220 0.08 11.59 -11.64
CA LEU A 220 1.13 10.58 -11.44
C LEU A 220 2.00 10.44 -12.70
N ARG A 221 1.39 10.37 -13.89
CA ARG A 221 2.10 10.14 -15.17
C ARG A 221 3.24 11.14 -15.43
N VAL A 222 3.11 12.37 -14.97
CA VAL A 222 4.11 13.43 -15.18
C VAL A 222 5.02 13.66 -13.98
N ARG A 223 4.90 12.82 -12.93
CA ARG A 223 5.68 12.92 -11.68
C ARG A 223 6.25 11.54 -11.26
N PRO A 224 7.32 11.07 -11.92
CA PRO A 224 7.82 9.70 -11.75
C PRO A 224 8.12 9.28 -10.30
N ALA A 225 8.63 10.20 -9.47
CA ALA A 225 8.93 9.91 -8.06
C ALA A 225 7.64 9.68 -7.22
N VAL A 226 6.57 10.42 -7.54
CA VAL A 226 5.27 10.25 -6.88
C VAL A 226 4.59 8.97 -7.36
N GLU A 227 4.68 8.70 -8.67
CA GLU A 227 4.19 7.47 -9.28
C GLU A 227 4.87 6.23 -8.68
N ASP A 228 6.19 6.24 -8.51
CA ASP A 228 6.94 5.16 -7.86
C ASP A 228 6.46 4.91 -6.43
N THR A 229 6.25 5.99 -5.65
CA THR A 229 5.72 5.89 -4.29
C THR A 229 4.30 5.32 -4.29
N PHE A 230 3.43 5.78 -5.19
CA PHE A 230 2.06 5.28 -5.34
C PHE A 230 2.05 3.80 -5.73
N SER A 231 2.82 3.39 -6.73
CA SER A 231 2.91 2.01 -7.19
C SER A 231 3.39 1.06 -6.08
N LYS A 232 4.39 1.48 -5.30
CA LYS A 232 4.86 0.73 -4.13
C LYS A 232 3.79 0.66 -3.03
N ALA A 233 3.09 1.77 -2.75
CA ALA A 233 1.99 1.79 -1.79
C ALA A 233 0.86 0.82 -2.18
N MET A 234 0.48 0.78 -3.45
CA MET A 234 -0.51 -0.17 -3.96
C MET A 234 -0.03 -1.61 -3.84
N SER A 235 1.26 -1.86 -4.10
CA SER A 235 1.88 -3.19 -3.91
C SER A 235 1.86 -3.62 -2.43
N GLU A 236 2.10 -2.71 -1.49
CA GLU A 236 2.03 -2.98 -0.05
C GLU A 236 0.62 -3.40 0.39
N VAL A 237 -0.41 -2.67 -0.04
CA VAL A 237 -1.83 -3.04 0.22
C VAL A 237 -2.17 -4.38 -0.40
N ASN A 238 -1.68 -4.60 -1.62
CA ASN A 238 -1.87 -5.85 -2.34
C ASN A 238 -1.27 -7.04 -1.56
N ASN A 239 -0.05 -6.92 -1.09
CA ASN A 239 0.64 -7.99 -0.36
C ASN A 239 -0.05 -8.33 0.97
N LEU A 240 -0.51 -7.33 1.71
CA LEU A 240 -1.25 -7.54 2.96
C LEU A 240 -2.58 -8.26 2.73
N SER A 241 -3.29 -7.92 1.65
CA SER A 241 -4.63 -8.41 1.38
C SER A 241 -4.65 -9.73 0.62
N ALA A 242 -3.66 -9.99 -0.23
CA ALA A 242 -3.59 -11.19 -1.07
C ALA A 242 -3.61 -12.48 -0.23
N LYS A 243 -2.79 -12.54 0.83
CA LYS A 243 -2.73 -13.71 1.71
C LYS A 243 -4.08 -14.05 2.32
N ALA A 244 -4.84 -13.04 2.72
CA ALA A 244 -6.17 -13.21 3.29
C ALA A 244 -7.17 -13.77 2.25
N CYS A 245 -7.23 -13.18 1.06
CA CYS A 245 -8.10 -13.64 -0.02
C CYS A 245 -7.75 -15.08 -0.45
N ILE A 246 -6.47 -15.40 -0.54
CA ILE A 246 -6.02 -16.74 -0.92
C ILE A 246 -6.45 -17.77 0.14
N ALA A 247 -6.20 -17.50 1.42
CA ALA A 247 -6.50 -18.44 2.50
C ALA A 247 -8.01 -18.64 2.71
N ASP A 248 -8.80 -17.57 2.53
CA ASP A 248 -10.23 -17.60 2.85
C ASP A 248 -11.12 -17.99 1.66
N TYR A 249 -10.63 -17.84 0.43
CA TYR A 249 -11.37 -18.16 -0.77
C TYR A 249 -10.67 -19.19 -1.67
N TYR A 250 -9.52 -18.84 -2.28
CA TYR A 250 -8.89 -19.68 -3.31
C TYR A 250 -8.41 -21.02 -2.78
N ALA A 251 -7.76 -21.07 -1.62
CA ALA A 251 -7.23 -22.31 -1.04
C ALA A 251 -8.33 -23.29 -0.58
N ARG A 252 -9.57 -22.82 -0.46
CA ARG A 252 -10.73 -23.67 -0.07
C ARG A 252 -11.43 -24.30 -1.26
N GLY A 253 -11.11 -23.85 -2.48
CA GLY A 253 -11.69 -24.36 -3.71
C GLY A 253 -10.80 -25.32 -4.46
N ARG A 254 -11.36 -26.04 -5.44
CA ARG A 254 -10.62 -26.78 -6.45
C ARG A 254 -10.75 -26.04 -7.76
N HIS A 255 -9.65 -25.45 -8.21
CA HIS A 255 -9.64 -24.61 -9.41
C HIS A 255 -8.73 -25.25 -10.46
N ALA A 256 -9.29 -25.60 -11.62
CA ALA A 256 -8.49 -26.11 -12.73
C ALA A 256 -7.69 -24.98 -13.39
N ARG A 257 -8.35 -23.81 -13.56
CA ARG A 257 -7.74 -22.61 -14.11
C ARG A 257 -8.27 -21.35 -13.43
N VAL A 258 -7.36 -20.39 -13.15
CA VAL A 258 -7.69 -19.05 -12.71
C VAL A 258 -7.35 -18.07 -13.82
N VAL A 259 -8.33 -17.28 -14.26
CA VAL A 259 -8.20 -16.24 -15.28
C VAL A 259 -8.21 -14.89 -14.58
N ASP A 260 -7.08 -14.22 -14.52
CA ASP A 260 -6.90 -12.93 -13.84
C ASP A 260 -7.07 -11.80 -14.84
N VAL A 261 -8.25 -11.15 -14.82
CA VAL A 261 -8.64 -10.08 -15.75
C VAL A 261 -8.31 -8.73 -15.11
N GLY A 262 -7.41 -7.97 -15.73
CA GLY A 262 -6.83 -6.76 -15.17
C GLY A 262 -5.77 -7.08 -14.11
N GLY A 263 -5.06 -8.19 -14.28
CA GLY A 263 -4.12 -8.70 -13.27
C GLY A 263 -2.76 -8.00 -13.24
N ALA A 264 -2.58 -6.89 -13.97
CA ALA A 264 -1.34 -6.13 -14.07
C ALA A 264 -0.13 -7.04 -14.41
N HIS A 265 0.90 -7.06 -13.57
CA HIS A 265 2.09 -7.91 -13.77
C HIS A 265 1.91 -9.35 -13.25
N GLY A 266 0.74 -9.70 -12.71
CA GLY A 266 0.38 -11.07 -12.31
C GLY A 266 0.87 -11.48 -10.91
N ALA A 267 1.26 -10.56 -10.06
CA ALA A 267 1.72 -10.86 -8.71
C ALA A 267 0.65 -11.60 -7.88
N PHE A 268 -0.61 -11.20 -7.99
CA PHE A 268 -1.72 -11.85 -7.30
C PHE A 268 -2.01 -13.23 -7.87
N LEU A 269 -2.01 -13.39 -9.19
CA LEU A 269 -2.14 -14.69 -9.85
C LEU A 269 -1.00 -15.64 -9.42
N GLY A 270 0.25 -15.15 -9.38
CA GLY A 270 1.39 -15.91 -8.88
C GLY A 270 1.22 -16.37 -7.44
N ALA A 271 0.73 -15.50 -6.57
CA ALA A 271 0.44 -15.86 -5.18
C ALA A 271 -0.68 -16.92 -5.06
N ILE A 272 -1.74 -16.82 -5.87
CA ILE A 272 -2.79 -17.86 -5.96
C ILE A 272 -2.19 -19.20 -6.41
N LEU A 273 -1.39 -19.20 -7.49
CA LEU A 273 -0.79 -20.42 -8.04
C LEU A 273 0.19 -21.09 -7.08
N ARG A 274 0.93 -20.33 -6.25
CA ARG A 274 1.78 -20.90 -5.18
C ARG A 274 0.97 -21.66 -4.14
N ALA A 275 -0.22 -21.16 -3.82
CA ALA A 275 -1.09 -21.76 -2.80
C ALA A 275 -1.95 -22.93 -3.32
N LEU A 276 -2.06 -23.09 -4.64
CA LEU A 276 -2.87 -24.11 -5.28
C LEU A 276 -2.03 -25.26 -5.86
N PRO A 277 -2.62 -26.46 -6.08
CA PRO A 277 -1.91 -27.59 -6.65
C PRO A 277 -1.17 -27.25 -7.95
N ALA A 278 -0.04 -27.92 -8.22
CA ALA A 278 0.77 -27.68 -9.42
C ALA A 278 0.03 -27.91 -10.74
N SER A 279 -1.08 -28.65 -10.70
CA SER A 279 -1.98 -28.87 -11.84
C SER A 279 -2.84 -27.65 -12.20
N THR A 280 -3.03 -26.71 -11.26
CA THR A 280 -3.80 -25.47 -11.53
C THR A 280 -3.05 -24.60 -12.53
N ARG A 281 -3.74 -24.11 -13.55
CA ARG A 281 -3.20 -23.21 -14.56
C ARG A 281 -3.65 -21.77 -14.30
N GLY A 282 -2.86 -20.80 -14.76
CA GLY A 282 -3.18 -19.38 -14.74
C GLY A 282 -3.33 -18.83 -16.16
N LEU A 283 -4.16 -17.82 -16.32
CA LEU A 283 -4.17 -16.95 -17.48
C LEU A 283 -4.18 -15.50 -16.97
N LEU A 284 -3.19 -14.73 -17.41
CA LEU A 284 -3.10 -13.30 -17.13
C LEU A 284 -3.60 -12.52 -18.33
N PHE A 285 -4.58 -11.64 -18.08
CA PHE A 285 -5.14 -10.73 -19.08
C PHE A 285 -5.00 -9.29 -18.61
N ASP A 286 -4.41 -8.45 -19.44
CA ASP A 286 -4.31 -7.00 -19.25
C ASP A 286 -4.05 -6.31 -20.59
N GLN A 287 -3.87 -4.99 -20.61
CA GLN A 287 -3.51 -4.24 -21.81
C GLN A 287 -2.22 -4.79 -22.45
N PRO A 288 -2.09 -4.78 -23.78
CA PRO A 288 -0.96 -5.41 -24.48
C PRO A 288 0.42 -4.98 -24.00
N GLN A 289 0.60 -3.68 -23.67
CA GLN A 289 1.87 -3.14 -23.16
C GLN A 289 2.16 -3.62 -21.71
N VAL A 290 1.12 -3.83 -20.89
CA VAL A 290 1.26 -4.39 -19.54
C VAL A 290 1.66 -5.85 -19.63
N ILE A 291 1.01 -6.63 -20.50
CA ILE A 291 1.33 -8.05 -20.74
C ILE A 291 2.77 -8.23 -21.25
N GLN A 292 3.28 -7.32 -22.07
CA GLN A 292 4.68 -7.39 -22.52
C GLN A 292 5.65 -7.27 -21.34
N ARG A 293 5.40 -6.35 -20.41
CA ARG A 293 6.21 -6.18 -19.19
C ARG A 293 6.06 -7.39 -18.27
N ALA A 294 4.83 -7.86 -18.04
CA ALA A 294 4.57 -9.06 -17.24
C ALA A 294 5.35 -10.26 -17.75
N LYS A 295 5.36 -10.51 -19.07
CA LYS A 295 6.13 -11.62 -19.66
C LYS A 295 7.62 -11.54 -19.35
N ALA A 296 8.22 -10.36 -19.35
CA ALA A 296 9.62 -10.17 -18.98
C ALA A 296 9.87 -10.52 -17.50
N GLU A 297 9.02 -10.04 -16.60
CA GLU A 297 9.12 -10.33 -15.16
C GLU A 297 8.92 -11.83 -14.84
N TRP A 298 8.11 -12.54 -15.63
CA TRP A 298 7.90 -13.99 -15.47
C TRP A 298 9.00 -14.83 -16.14
N ALA A 299 9.82 -14.24 -17.01
CA ALA A 299 10.92 -14.93 -17.71
C ALA A 299 12.28 -14.72 -17.04
N GLU A 300 12.52 -13.57 -16.42
CA GLU A 300 13.84 -13.16 -15.93
C GLU A 300 13.86 -12.90 -14.41
N GLY A 301 14.53 -13.81 -13.69
CA GLY A 301 15.13 -13.53 -12.38
C GLY A 301 14.21 -13.07 -11.25
N GLY A 302 13.00 -13.62 -11.08
CA GLY A 302 12.10 -13.21 -10.02
C GLY A 302 11.34 -14.35 -9.35
N GLU A 303 10.56 -14.02 -8.35
CA GLU A 303 9.71 -14.99 -7.62
C GLU A 303 8.64 -15.68 -8.49
N LEU A 304 8.33 -15.12 -9.67
CA LEU A 304 7.31 -15.64 -10.57
C LEU A 304 7.85 -16.68 -11.56
N VAL A 305 9.14 -16.67 -11.83
CA VAL A 305 9.81 -17.59 -12.78
C VAL A 305 9.48 -19.07 -12.56
N PRO A 306 9.47 -19.61 -11.32
CA PRO A 306 9.14 -21.02 -11.09
C PRO A 306 7.70 -21.40 -11.45
N LEU A 307 6.86 -20.45 -11.78
CA LEU A 307 5.45 -20.65 -12.13
C LEU A 307 5.16 -20.35 -13.61
N ALA A 308 6.16 -19.94 -14.39
CA ALA A 308 6.00 -19.44 -15.76
C ALA A 308 5.33 -20.44 -16.70
N ASP A 309 5.65 -21.72 -16.58
CA ASP A 309 5.05 -22.82 -17.36
C ASP A 309 3.60 -23.13 -16.97
N ARG A 310 3.10 -22.55 -15.90
CA ARG A 310 1.70 -22.67 -15.47
C ARG A 310 0.81 -21.53 -15.97
N VAL A 311 1.38 -20.47 -16.58
CA VAL A 311 0.66 -19.24 -16.93
C VAL A 311 0.70 -18.98 -18.42
N SER A 312 -0.45 -18.62 -18.96
CA SER A 312 -0.60 -18.05 -20.30
C SER A 312 -0.96 -16.55 -20.21
N PHE A 313 -0.59 -15.81 -21.25
CA PHE A 313 -0.70 -14.35 -21.28
C PHE A 313 -1.53 -13.91 -22.49
N VAL A 314 -2.52 -13.07 -22.27
CA VAL A 314 -3.39 -12.53 -23.32
C VAL A 314 -3.46 -11.01 -23.15
N GLY A 315 -3.12 -10.26 -24.21
CA GLY A 315 -3.25 -8.81 -24.25
C GLY A 315 -4.56 -8.38 -24.89
N GLY A 316 -5.27 -7.42 -24.27
CA GLY A 316 -6.53 -6.90 -24.78
C GLY A 316 -7.10 -5.79 -23.93
N SER A 317 -8.38 -5.49 -24.12
CA SER A 317 -9.13 -4.53 -23.32
C SER A 317 -10.44 -5.15 -22.86
N PHE A 318 -10.78 -5.04 -21.59
CA PHE A 318 -12.08 -5.50 -21.08
C PHE A 318 -13.24 -4.62 -21.58
N PHE A 319 -12.95 -3.48 -22.22
CA PHE A 319 -13.95 -2.69 -22.97
C PHE A 319 -14.24 -3.23 -24.38
N ASP A 320 -13.51 -4.27 -24.82
CA ASP A 320 -13.73 -4.92 -26.10
C ASP A 320 -13.84 -6.44 -25.90
N ALA A 321 -15.08 -6.94 -25.99
CA ALA A 321 -15.40 -8.35 -25.78
C ALA A 321 -14.62 -9.29 -26.72
N ALA A 322 -14.23 -8.85 -27.92
CA ALA A 322 -13.50 -9.66 -28.88
C ALA A 322 -12.05 -9.92 -28.48
N THR A 323 -11.48 -9.08 -27.62
CA THR A 323 -10.10 -9.20 -27.12
C THR A 323 -9.98 -9.97 -25.81
N LEU A 324 -11.12 -10.22 -25.12
CA LEU A 324 -11.13 -11.00 -23.90
C LEU A 324 -10.69 -12.45 -24.17
N PRO A 325 -10.08 -13.13 -23.19
CA PRO A 325 -9.59 -14.48 -23.37
C PRO A 325 -10.74 -15.46 -23.56
N ARG A 326 -10.43 -16.61 -24.15
CA ARG A 326 -11.38 -17.74 -24.24
C ARG A 326 -11.54 -18.39 -22.88
N PHE A 327 -12.77 -18.43 -22.39
CA PHE A 327 -13.13 -19.09 -21.15
C PHE A 327 -13.51 -20.56 -21.37
N ALA A 328 -13.35 -21.36 -20.31
CA ALA A 328 -13.71 -22.79 -20.28
C ALA A 328 -14.60 -23.10 -19.08
N ASP A 329 -15.32 -24.21 -19.14
CA ASP A 329 -16.10 -24.67 -18.00
C ASP A 329 -15.19 -24.94 -16.79
N GLY A 330 -15.59 -24.43 -15.63
CA GLY A 330 -14.84 -24.57 -14.39
C GLY A 330 -13.76 -23.51 -14.16
N ASP A 331 -13.61 -22.54 -15.06
CA ASP A 331 -12.73 -21.39 -14.81
C ASP A 331 -13.20 -20.56 -13.62
N VAL A 332 -12.24 -20.04 -12.87
CA VAL A 332 -12.44 -18.91 -11.94
C VAL A 332 -11.91 -17.65 -12.59
N VAL A 333 -12.79 -16.75 -12.92
CA VAL A 333 -12.47 -15.44 -13.49
C VAL A 333 -12.30 -14.46 -12.35
N ASN A 334 -11.06 -14.08 -12.08
CA ASN A 334 -10.73 -13.10 -11.06
C ASN A 334 -10.71 -11.69 -11.65
N MET A 335 -11.33 -10.75 -10.97
CA MET A 335 -11.15 -9.31 -11.17
C MET A 335 -10.92 -8.70 -9.79
N ARG A 336 -9.74 -8.09 -9.59
CA ARG A 336 -9.38 -7.58 -8.29
C ARG A 336 -9.00 -6.11 -8.36
N LEU A 337 -9.73 -5.29 -7.59
CA LEU A 337 -9.55 -3.83 -7.58
C LEU A 337 -9.63 -3.25 -8.99
N ILE A 338 -10.67 -3.64 -9.71
CA ILE A 338 -10.93 -3.19 -11.08
C ILE A 338 -12.19 -2.34 -11.12
N LEU A 339 -13.34 -2.91 -10.73
CA LEU A 339 -14.62 -2.24 -10.93
C LEU A 339 -14.83 -1.06 -10.00
N HIS A 340 -14.09 -0.96 -8.91
CA HIS A 340 -14.15 0.18 -8.02
C HIS A 340 -13.55 1.46 -8.62
N ASP A 341 -12.64 1.33 -9.60
CA ASP A 341 -12.04 2.47 -10.32
C ASP A 341 -12.96 3.07 -11.39
N TRP A 342 -14.06 2.38 -11.71
CA TRP A 342 -14.93 2.71 -12.83
C TRP A 342 -16.33 3.16 -12.37
N SER A 343 -16.93 4.07 -13.15
CA SER A 343 -18.33 4.45 -12.97
C SER A 343 -19.26 3.24 -13.10
N ASP A 344 -20.51 3.35 -12.64
CA ASP A 344 -21.50 2.28 -12.82
C ASP A 344 -21.72 1.98 -14.31
N GLU A 345 -21.76 3.01 -15.17
CA GLU A 345 -21.89 2.85 -16.62
C GLU A 345 -20.75 2.06 -17.24
N ASP A 346 -19.51 2.37 -16.87
CA ASP A 346 -18.33 1.66 -17.39
C ASP A 346 -18.22 0.26 -16.78
N SER A 347 -18.57 0.09 -15.52
CA SER A 347 -18.66 -1.23 -14.88
C SER A 347 -19.67 -2.14 -15.59
N VAL A 348 -20.83 -1.59 -16.01
CA VAL A 348 -21.82 -2.32 -16.84
C VAL A 348 -21.21 -2.73 -18.18
N LYS A 349 -20.47 -1.84 -18.87
CA LYS A 349 -19.82 -2.19 -20.15
C LYS A 349 -18.81 -3.34 -19.94
N ILE A 350 -17.95 -3.24 -18.92
CA ILE A 350 -16.96 -4.25 -18.60
C ILE A 350 -17.60 -5.62 -18.33
N LEU A 351 -18.60 -5.65 -17.46
CA LEU A 351 -19.29 -6.88 -17.07
C LEU A 351 -20.11 -7.48 -18.25
N THR A 352 -20.74 -6.64 -19.06
CA THR A 352 -21.48 -7.08 -20.26
C THR A 352 -20.54 -7.70 -21.30
N ASN A 353 -19.38 -7.09 -21.52
CA ASN A 353 -18.35 -7.66 -22.38
C ASN A 353 -17.82 -8.99 -21.84
N LEU A 354 -17.56 -9.05 -20.54
CA LEU A 354 -17.16 -10.29 -19.88
C LEU A 354 -18.23 -11.37 -20.04
N ARG A 355 -19.52 -11.03 -19.81
CA ARG A 355 -20.63 -11.96 -19.99
C ARG A 355 -20.73 -12.48 -21.42
N THR A 356 -20.54 -11.60 -22.40
CA THR A 356 -20.51 -11.93 -23.84
C THR A 356 -19.37 -12.91 -24.16
N ALA A 357 -18.16 -12.63 -23.67
CA ALA A 357 -16.99 -13.48 -23.92
C ALA A 357 -17.10 -14.87 -23.23
N ILE A 358 -17.72 -14.93 -22.06
CA ILE A 358 -18.00 -16.18 -21.35
C ILE A 358 -19.01 -17.05 -22.16
N GLY A 359 -20.02 -16.44 -22.76
CA GLY A 359 -21.03 -17.16 -23.52
C GLY A 359 -21.79 -18.19 -22.67
N ALA A 360 -21.89 -19.42 -23.15
CA ALA A 360 -22.57 -20.53 -22.46
C ALA A 360 -21.68 -21.29 -21.46
N LYS A 361 -20.45 -20.82 -21.17
CA LYS A 361 -19.53 -21.50 -20.27
C LYS A 361 -19.95 -21.34 -18.82
N ARG A 362 -19.78 -22.42 -18.06
CA ARG A 362 -20.03 -22.44 -16.60
C ARG A 362 -18.76 -22.00 -15.87
N VAL A 363 -18.66 -20.72 -15.59
CA VAL A 363 -17.54 -20.10 -14.86
C VAL A 363 -18.00 -19.55 -13.53
N THR A 364 -17.06 -19.34 -12.64
CA THR A 364 -17.26 -18.54 -11.42
C THR A 364 -16.53 -17.22 -11.59
N VAL A 365 -17.21 -16.09 -11.43
CA VAL A 365 -16.59 -14.77 -11.40
C VAL A 365 -16.33 -14.40 -9.94
N ALA A 366 -15.10 -14.10 -9.61
CA ALA A 366 -14.64 -13.70 -8.28
C ALA A 366 -14.19 -12.23 -8.33
N LEU A 367 -15.06 -11.32 -7.91
CA LEU A 367 -14.70 -9.91 -7.75
C LEU A 367 -14.10 -9.71 -6.37
N VAL A 368 -12.85 -9.27 -6.32
CA VAL A 368 -12.11 -9.04 -5.06
C VAL A 368 -12.03 -7.54 -4.83
N GLU A 369 -12.93 -7.02 -4.02
CA GLU A 369 -13.14 -5.58 -3.82
C GLU A 369 -13.42 -5.27 -2.34
N VAL A 370 -13.42 -4.00 -1.98
CA VAL A 370 -13.99 -3.56 -0.70
C VAL A 370 -15.51 -3.63 -0.81
N CYS A 371 -16.15 -4.48 -0.01
CA CYS A 371 -17.61 -4.51 0.09
C CYS A 371 -18.03 -3.69 1.30
N VAL A 372 -18.65 -2.55 1.04
CA VAL A 372 -19.15 -1.66 2.09
C VAL A 372 -20.40 -2.28 2.74
N PRO A 373 -20.59 -2.16 4.06
CA PRO A 373 -21.82 -2.64 4.69
C PRO A 373 -23.06 -1.90 4.18
N ASP A 374 -24.14 -2.63 3.93
CA ASP A 374 -25.44 -2.03 3.55
C ASP A 374 -26.02 -1.13 4.65
N ALA A 375 -25.79 -1.49 5.90
CA ALA A 375 -26.26 -0.72 7.05
C ALA A 375 -25.19 0.27 7.52
N ALA A 376 -25.55 1.56 7.56
CA ALA A 376 -24.67 2.61 8.11
C ALA A 376 -24.29 2.38 9.59
N THR A 377 -24.99 1.50 10.28
CA THR A 377 -24.77 1.12 11.69
C THR A 377 -23.82 -0.08 11.84
N ASP A 378 -23.37 -0.70 10.74
CA ASP A 378 -22.44 -1.82 10.81
C ASP A 378 -21.10 -1.37 11.43
N PRO A 379 -20.64 -2.01 12.52
CA PRO A 379 -19.41 -1.64 13.20
C PRO A 379 -18.16 -2.07 12.46
N THR A 380 -18.26 -2.60 11.24
CA THR A 380 -17.08 -3.05 10.45
C THR A 380 -16.19 -1.84 10.15
N TYR A 381 -15.13 -1.74 10.91
CA TYR A 381 -14.21 -0.61 10.91
C TYR A 381 -13.51 -0.45 9.54
N CYS A 382 -13.39 0.79 9.07
CA CYS A 382 -12.63 1.24 7.90
C CYS A 382 -13.29 1.15 6.52
N ARG A 383 -14.18 0.21 6.20
CA ARG A 383 -14.67 0.03 4.81
C ARG A 383 -15.34 1.27 4.25
N ALA A 384 -16.20 1.94 5.02
CA ALA A 384 -16.81 3.20 4.61
C ALA A 384 -15.79 4.34 4.43
N PHE A 385 -14.64 4.28 5.10
CA PHE A 385 -13.57 5.26 4.91
C PHE A 385 -12.84 5.07 3.59
N PHE A 386 -12.77 3.84 3.08
CA PHE A 386 -12.25 3.56 1.74
C PHE A 386 -13.18 4.09 0.66
N ASP A 387 -14.49 3.98 0.83
CA ASP A 387 -15.46 4.60 -0.08
C ASP A 387 -15.29 6.13 -0.12
N LEU A 388 -15.16 6.79 1.04
CA LEU A 388 -14.82 8.21 1.10
C LEU A 388 -13.46 8.52 0.44
N HIS A 389 -12.50 7.61 0.57
CA HIS A 389 -11.19 7.76 -0.06
C HIS A 389 -11.30 7.72 -1.57
N MET A 390 -12.03 6.77 -2.13
CA MET A 390 -12.30 6.67 -3.57
C MET A 390 -13.03 7.91 -4.08
N MET A 391 -14.04 8.39 -3.36
CA MET A 391 -14.75 9.64 -3.66
C MET A 391 -13.83 10.87 -3.66
N CYS A 392 -12.83 10.92 -2.76
CA CYS A 392 -11.84 12.00 -2.71
C CYS A 392 -10.80 11.91 -3.81
N ALA A 393 -10.32 10.71 -4.11
CA ALA A 393 -9.23 10.46 -5.05
C ALA A 393 -9.69 10.50 -6.51
N LEU A 394 -10.83 9.84 -6.78
CA LEU A 394 -11.35 9.56 -8.11
C LEU A 394 -12.87 9.82 -8.14
N ALA A 395 -13.48 9.82 -9.33
CA ALA A 395 -14.94 9.77 -9.47
C ALA A 395 -15.46 8.30 -9.35
N ALA A 396 -15.00 7.60 -8.31
CA ALA A 396 -15.15 6.17 -8.12
C ALA A 396 -15.80 5.87 -6.77
N LYS A 397 -16.25 4.62 -6.56
CA LYS A 397 -16.92 4.23 -5.32
C LYS A 397 -16.67 2.78 -4.95
N GLU A 398 -16.69 2.51 -3.66
CA GLU A 398 -16.88 1.16 -3.15
C GLU A 398 -18.38 0.85 -3.06
N ARG A 399 -18.75 -0.41 -3.29
CA ARG A 399 -20.16 -0.80 -3.39
C ARG A 399 -20.57 -1.70 -2.24
N THR A 400 -21.83 -1.60 -1.83
CA THR A 400 -22.46 -2.53 -0.89
C THR A 400 -22.79 -3.86 -1.57
N ALA A 401 -23.10 -4.89 -0.77
CA ALA A 401 -23.53 -6.18 -1.31
C ALA A 401 -24.79 -6.07 -2.17
N GLY A 402 -25.73 -5.21 -1.77
CA GLY A 402 -26.95 -4.92 -2.55
C GLY A 402 -26.63 -4.24 -3.88
N GLU A 403 -25.76 -3.25 -3.90
CA GLU A 403 -25.32 -2.58 -5.14
C GLU A 403 -24.55 -3.54 -6.07
N TRP A 404 -23.65 -4.39 -5.53
CA TRP A 404 -23.00 -5.45 -6.31
C TRP A 404 -24.01 -6.42 -6.92
N GLY A 405 -25.02 -6.85 -6.13
CA GLY A 405 -26.10 -7.71 -6.62
C GLY A 405 -26.85 -7.10 -7.80
N GLY A 406 -27.28 -5.85 -7.68
CA GLY A 406 -28.02 -5.14 -8.75
C GLY A 406 -27.17 -4.92 -10.00
N LEU A 407 -25.90 -4.52 -9.84
CA LEU A 407 -24.95 -4.32 -10.96
C LEU A 407 -24.71 -5.63 -11.73
N LEU A 408 -24.48 -6.72 -11.02
CA LEU A 408 -24.23 -8.04 -11.59
C LEU A 408 -25.46 -8.58 -12.31
N GLU A 409 -26.64 -8.47 -11.70
CA GLU A 409 -27.90 -8.95 -12.28
C GLU A 409 -28.22 -8.20 -13.57
N GLY A 410 -28.04 -6.90 -13.60
CA GLY A 410 -28.20 -6.08 -14.81
C GLY A 410 -27.27 -6.46 -15.96
N CYS A 411 -26.16 -7.17 -15.68
CA CYS A 411 -25.16 -7.61 -16.67
C CYS A 411 -25.26 -9.13 -16.97
N GLY A 412 -26.29 -9.85 -16.52
CA GLY A 412 -26.49 -11.27 -16.76
C GLY A 412 -25.62 -12.18 -15.87
N PHE A 413 -25.33 -11.72 -14.64
CA PHE A 413 -24.74 -12.52 -13.59
C PHE A 413 -25.63 -12.52 -12.34
N ARG A 414 -25.56 -13.58 -11.56
CA ARG A 414 -26.20 -13.64 -10.24
C ARG A 414 -25.09 -13.65 -9.18
N LEU A 415 -25.19 -12.73 -8.22
CA LEU A 415 -24.36 -12.77 -7.02
C LEU A 415 -24.75 -14.03 -6.21
N ASN A 416 -23.81 -14.97 -6.10
CA ASN A 416 -24.01 -16.22 -5.39
C ASN A 416 -23.79 -16.05 -3.87
N ARG A 417 -22.71 -15.39 -3.51
CA ARG A 417 -22.35 -15.08 -2.11
C ARG A 417 -21.30 -14.01 -2.02
N VAL A 418 -21.24 -13.33 -0.87
CA VAL A 418 -20.13 -12.47 -0.45
C VAL A 418 -19.31 -13.23 0.59
N VAL A 419 -18.05 -13.47 0.30
CA VAL A 419 -17.11 -14.14 1.20
C VAL A 419 -16.23 -13.07 1.86
N PRO A 420 -16.47 -12.71 3.12
CA PRO A 420 -15.58 -11.80 3.83
C PRO A 420 -14.23 -12.49 4.02
N THR A 421 -13.16 -11.72 3.78
CA THR A 421 -11.81 -12.22 4.06
C THR A 421 -11.28 -11.61 5.35
N ARG A 422 -10.17 -12.16 5.81
CA ARG A 422 -9.42 -11.63 6.95
C ARG A 422 -8.78 -10.28 6.68
N GLY A 423 -8.75 -9.84 5.47
CA GLY A 423 -8.26 -8.54 5.06
C GLY A 423 -9.37 -7.51 4.93
N LEU A 424 -9.02 -6.42 4.27
CA LEU A 424 -9.94 -5.36 3.92
C LEU A 424 -10.97 -5.80 2.89
N PHE A 425 -10.59 -6.67 1.93
CA PHE A 425 -11.40 -7.07 0.80
C PHE A 425 -12.36 -8.22 1.13
N SER A 426 -13.44 -8.26 0.38
CA SER A 426 -14.34 -9.42 0.29
C SER A 426 -14.25 -9.99 -1.12
N VAL A 427 -14.65 -11.25 -1.27
CA VAL A 427 -14.81 -11.86 -2.60
C VAL A 427 -16.30 -11.98 -2.88
N MET A 428 -16.78 -11.20 -3.84
CA MET A 428 -18.14 -11.33 -4.40
C MET A 428 -18.08 -12.43 -5.47
N GLU A 429 -18.64 -13.58 -5.15
CA GLU A 429 -18.73 -14.73 -6.04
C GLU A 429 -20.00 -14.65 -6.86
N ALA A 430 -19.88 -14.59 -8.18
CA ALA A 430 -21.00 -14.53 -9.09
C ALA A 430 -20.93 -15.63 -10.16
N VAL A 431 -22.07 -15.97 -10.74
CA VAL A 431 -22.21 -16.96 -11.82
C VAL A 431 -23.04 -16.38 -12.96
N PRO A 432 -22.76 -16.72 -14.22
CA PRO A 432 -23.60 -16.35 -15.37
C PRO A 432 -25.03 -16.89 -15.22
N ILE A 433 -26.04 -16.11 -15.65
CA ILE A 433 -27.46 -16.50 -15.74
C ILE A 433 -27.93 -16.38 -17.17
#